data_cc8d3a3358095826483ccd59f6d6610e
#
_entry.id   cc8d3a3358095826483ccd59f6d6610e
#
_cell.length_a   1.000
_cell.length_b   1.000
_cell.length_c   1.000
_cell.angle_alpha   90.00
_cell.angle_beta   90.00
_cell.angle_gamma   90.00
#
_symmetry.space_group_name_H-M   'P 1'
#
loop_
_entity.id
_entity.type
_entity.pdbx_description
1 polymer ?
#
loop_
_entity_poly.entity_id
_entity_poly.type
_entity_poly.pdbx_seq_one_letter_code
_entity_poly.pdbx_strand_id
1 'polypeptide(L)'
;MIKKRILNPERIRRIDGGFAFIPHRFLTDGFLVELRRDEILLYFFLVLVADRHGLSFYSYDSICTLLQFTLDQYIEARDALIAKQFIAFDGSIFQVLDLPRKPVQPAKPKEDPARVRQMIVKSLREAGDE
;
A
#
# COMPACT_ATOMS: atom_id res chain seq x y z
N MET A 1 -28.52 -1.08 -20.98
CA MET A 1 -27.75 -0.27 -20.03
C MET A 1 -28.46 -0.26 -18.69
N ILE A 2 -27.71 -0.47 -17.60
CA ILE A 2 -28.30 -0.52 -16.27
C ILE A 2 -28.46 0.91 -15.76
N LYS A 3 -29.68 1.28 -15.36
CA LYS A 3 -29.91 2.56 -14.71
C LYS A 3 -29.59 2.45 -13.21
N LYS A 4 -28.77 3.34 -12.71
CA LYS A 4 -28.51 3.42 -11.28
C LYS A 4 -29.75 3.95 -10.57
N ARG A 5 -30.17 3.26 -9.55
CA ARG A 5 -31.24 3.72 -8.66
C ARG A 5 -30.87 3.39 -7.23
N ILE A 6 -31.34 4.19 -6.31
CA ILE A 6 -31.09 3.96 -4.88
C ILE A 6 -31.87 2.72 -4.46
N LEU A 7 -31.14 1.69 -3.94
CA LEU A 7 -31.74 0.44 -3.52
C LEU A 7 -32.35 0.52 -2.13
N ASN A 8 -31.72 1.26 -1.24
CA ASN A 8 -32.19 1.42 0.12
C ASN A 8 -32.18 2.91 0.51
N PRO A 9 -33.31 3.62 0.31
CA PRO A 9 -33.38 5.05 0.60
C PRO A 9 -33.24 5.40 2.07
N GLU A 10 -33.46 4.44 2.98
CA GLU A 10 -33.34 4.70 4.42
C GLU A 10 -31.90 4.69 4.91
N ARG A 11 -30.97 4.16 4.11
CA ARG A 11 -29.57 4.00 4.51
C ARG A 11 -28.59 4.55 3.49
N ILE A 12 -28.87 5.70 2.96
CA ILE A 12 -27.93 6.40 2.07
C ILE A 12 -26.73 6.86 2.90
N ARG A 13 -25.54 6.57 2.40
CA ARG A 13 -24.30 7.04 3.06
C ARG A 13 -24.28 8.56 3.11
N ARG A 14 -23.85 9.06 4.25
CA ARG A 14 -23.58 10.48 4.42
C ARG A 14 -22.45 10.64 5.40
N ILE A 15 -21.84 11.84 5.39
CA ILE A 15 -20.75 12.14 6.29
C ILE A 15 -21.35 12.56 7.63
N ASP A 16 -21.13 11.71 8.65
CA ASP A 16 -21.48 11.99 10.04
C ASP A 16 -20.19 11.98 10.85
N GLY A 17 -19.88 13.08 11.53
CA GLY A 17 -18.64 13.19 12.30
C GLY A 17 -17.42 13.25 11.41
N GLY A 18 -16.32 12.69 11.90
CA GLY A 18 -15.08 12.66 11.12
C GLY A 18 -15.12 11.64 10.00
N PHE A 19 -14.29 11.84 9.01
CA PHE A 19 -14.20 10.90 7.89
C PHE A 19 -12.76 10.91 7.33
N ALA A 20 -12.42 9.83 6.65
CA ALA A 20 -11.21 9.72 5.86
C ALA A 20 -11.59 9.63 4.39
N PHE A 21 -10.65 9.89 3.49
CA PHE A 21 -10.97 9.87 2.07
C PHE A 21 -9.87 9.20 1.25
N ILE A 22 -10.29 8.62 0.13
CA ILE A 22 -9.39 8.14 -0.91
C ILE A 22 -9.95 8.72 -2.22
N PRO A 23 -9.17 9.49 -2.97
CA PRO A 23 -9.68 10.11 -4.19
C PRO A 23 -9.92 9.06 -5.29
N HIS A 24 -10.88 9.33 -6.15
CA HIS A 24 -11.22 8.42 -7.26
C HIS A 24 -10.03 8.14 -8.16
N ARG A 25 -9.08 9.06 -8.30
CA ARG A 25 -7.90 8.85 -9.12
C ARG A 25 -7.01 7.71 -8.61
N PHE A 26 -7.17 7.31 -7.37
CA PHE A 26 -6.50 6.12 -6.85
C PHE A 26 -6.81 4.89 -7.71
N LEU A 27 -8.03 4.80 -8.19
CA LEU A 27 -8.45 3.74 -9.13
C LEU A 27 -8.18 4.14 -10.57
N THR A 28 -8.66 5.32 -10.98
CA THR A 28 -8.70 5.70 -12.39
C THR A 28 -7.33 6.01 -12.98
N ASP A 29 -6.37 6.42 -12.15
CA ASP A 29 -5.01 6.73 -12.60
C ASP A 29 -4.03 5.56 -12.41
N GLY A 30 -4.54 4.36 -12.09
CA GLY A 30 -3.75 3.14 -12.08
C GLY A 30 -2.98 2.84 -10.80
N PHE A 31 -3.26 3.55 -9.71
CA PHE A 31 -2.55 3.32 -8.44
C PHE A 31 -2.92 1.99 -7.80
N LEU A 32 -4.22 1.68 -7.77
CA LEU A 32 -4.70 0.47 -7.10
C LEU A 32 -4.09 -0.80 -7.68
N VAL A 33 -3.99 -0.89 -9.01
CA VAL A 33 -3.48 -2.08 -9.68
C VAL A 33 -2.00 -2.34 -9.41
N GLU A 34 -1.27 -1.33 -8.93
CA GLU A 34 0.14 -1.46 -8.57
C GLU A 34 0.35 -2.03 -7.17
N LEU A 35 -0.71 -2.23 -6.41
CA LEU A 35 -0.61 -2.66 -5.03
C LEU A 35 -0.99 -4.13 -4.85
N ARG A 36 -0.28 -4.82 -3.97
CA ARG A 36 -0.64 -6.16 -3.49
C ARG A 36 -1.71 -6.05 -2.41
N ARG A 37 -2.36 -7.17 -2.08
CA ARG A 37 -3.41 -7.21 -1.05
C ARG A 37 -2.97 -6.62 0.27
N ASP A 38 -1.83 -7.03 0.77
CA ASP A 38 -1.33 -6.56 2.07
C ASP A 38 -1.03 -5.07 2.04
N GLU A 39 -0.54 -4.57 0.90
CA GLU A 39 -0.29 -3.14 0.70
C GLU A 39 -1.59 -2.36 0.71
N ILE A 40 -2.62 -2.87 0.05
CA ILE A 40 -3.95 -2.25 0.03
C ILE A 40 -4.53 -2.20 1.44
N LEU A 41 -4.44 -3.30 2.20
CA LEU A 41 -4.95 -3.35 3.56
C LEU A 41 -4.25 -2.35 4.47
N LEU A 42 -2.93 -2.30 4.40
CA LEU A 42 -2.17 -1.36 5.22
C LEU A 42 -2.47 0.08 4.82
N TYR A 43 -2.51 0.36 3.52
CA TYR A 43 -2.84 1.69 3.03
C TYR A 43 -4.23 2.13 3.48
N PHE A 44 -5.23 1.25 3.32
CA PHE A 44 -6.60 1.52 3.78
C PHE A 44 -6.62 1.87 5.26
N PHE A 45 -5.94 1.08 6.08
CA PHE A 45 -5.88 1.34 7.52
C PHE A 45 -5.24 2.70 7.83
N LEU A 46 -4.11 2.99 7.19
CA LEU A 46 -3.39 4.25 7.45
C LEU A 46 -4.20 5.48 6.99
N VAL A 47 -4.94 5.36 5.90
CA VAL A 47 -5.87 6.42 5.48
C VAL A 47 -6.98 6.58 6.53
N LEU A 48 -7.52 5.46 7.01
CA LEU A 48 -8.65 5.45 7.93
C LEU A 48 -8.32 6.14 9.26
N VAL A 49 -7.10 5.95 9.77
CA VAL A 49 -6.69 6.50 11.07
C VAL A 49 -5.96 7.85 10.95
N ALA A 50 -5.73 8.32 9.74
CA ALA A 50 -5.01 9.57 9.51
C ALA A 50 -5.81 10.77 9.99
N ASP A 51 -5.10 11.76 10.54
CA ASP A 51 -5.70 13.06 10.84
C ASP A 51 -5.79 13.88 9.54
N ARG A 52 -6.18 15.16 9.67
CA ARG A 52 -6.35 16.04 8.51
C ARG A 52 -5.06 16.28 7.71
N HIS A 53 -3.91 16.02 8.31
CA HIS A 53 -2.61 16.17 7.65
C HIS A 53 -2.06 14.82 7.15
N GLY A 54 -2.83 13.75 7.28
CA GLY A 54 -2.40 12.42 6.90
C GLY A 54 -1.60 11.69 7.96
N LEU A 55 -1.49 12.25 9.17
CA LEU A 55 -0.61 11.73 10.20
C LEU A 55 -1.32 10.74 11.12
N SER A 56 -0.60 9.69 11.52
CA SER A 56 -1.06 8.74 12.52
C SER A 56 0.11 8.16 13.29
N PHE A 57 -0.22 7.63 14.46
CA PHE A 57 0.76 6.99 15.34
C PHE A 57 0.17 5.65 15.79
N TYR A 58 0.72 4.57 15.26
CA TYR A 58 0.31 3.20 15.62
C TYR A 58 1.53 2.31 15.66
N SER A 59 1.65 1.52 16.73
CA SER A 59 2.74 0.56 16.82
C SER A 59 2.53 -0.60 15.84
N TYR A 60 3.61 -1.27 15.46
CA TYR A 60 3.53 -2.43 14.60
C TYR A 60 2.64 -3.53 15.21
N ASP A 61 2.69 -3.69 16.54
CA ASP A 61 1.87 -4.68 17.25
C ASP A 61 0.38 -4.45 17.01
N SER A 62 -0.05 -3.19 17.16
CA SER A 62 -1.44 -2.81 16.96
C SER A 62 -1.88 -3.03 15.53
N ILE A 63 -1.05 -2.65 14.57
CA ILE A 63 -1.35 -2.81 13.14
C ILE A 63 -1.44 -4.29 12.79
N CYS A 64 -0.46 -5.08 13.22
CA CYS A 64 -0.46 -6.52 12.93
C CYS A 64 -1.69 -7.20 13.52
N THR A 65 -2.06 -6.82 14.73
CA THR A 65 -3.26 -7.39 15.39
C THR A 65 -4.52 -7.02 14.64
N LEU A 66 -4.68 -5.74 14.28
CA LEU A 66 -5.89 -5.26 13.62
C LEU A 66 -6.04 -5.83 12.19
N LEU A 67 -4.96 -5.91 11.45
CA LEU A 67 -4.98 -6.37 10.07
C LEU A 67 -4.70 -7.85 9.91
N GLN A 68 -4.42 -8.55 11.01
CA GLN A 68 -4.07 -9.98 11.01
C GLN A 68 -2.85 -10.25 10.14
N PHE A 69 -1.85 -9.39 10.28
CA PHE A 69 -0.57 -9.53 9.60
C PHE A 69 0.44 -10.24 10.46
N THR A 70 1.31 -11.02 9.83
CA THR A 70 2.58 -11.39 10.44
C THR A 70 3.50 -10.17 10.42
N LEU A 71 4.56 -10.19 11.22
CA LEU A 71 5.55 -9.10 11.22
C LEU A 71 6.15 -8.91 9.82
N ASP A 72 6.47 -10.02 9.14
CA ASP A 72 7.04 -9.97 7.79
C ASP A 72 6.09 -9.33 6.79
N GLN A 73 4.80 -9.70 6.85
CA GLN A 73 3.78 -9.09 5.99
C GLN A 73 3.69 -7.58 6.21
N TYR A 74 3.74 -7.16 7.48
CA TYR A 74 3.71 -5.75 7.83
C TYR A 74 4.91 -5.00 7.26
N ILE A 75 6.11 -5.53 7.47
CA ILE A 75 7.35 -4.88 7.01
C ILE A 75 7.36 -4.76 5.49
N GLU A 76 7.01 -5.83 4.79
CA GLU A 76 6.96 -5.83 3.33
C GLU A 76 5.95 -4.83 2.78
N ALA A 77 4.74 -4.81 3.37
CA ALA A 77 3.69 -3.88 2.94
C ALA A 77 4.10 -2.43 3.20
N ARG A 78 4.63 -2.15 4.39
CA ARG A 78 5.10 -0.81 4.76
C ARG A 78 6.18 -0.32 3.80
N ASP A 79 7.19 -1.14 3.58
CA ASP A 79 8.34 -0.77 2.74
C ASP A 79 7.91 -0.57 1.29
N ALA A 80 6.98 -1.39 0.79
CA ALA A 80 6.44 -1.22 -0.56
C ALA A 80 5.66 0.09 -0.70
N LEU A 81 4.83 0.43 0.29
CA LEU A 81 4.08 1.68 0.26
C LEU A 81 5.00 2.90 0.31
N ILE A 82 6.09 2.82 1.08
CA ILE A 82 7.10 3.87 1.11
C ILE A 82 7.78 4.01 -0.26
N ALA A 83 8.21 2.90 -0.84
CA ALA A 83 8.90 2.90 -2.12
C ALA A 83 8.02 3.42 -3.26
N LYS A 84 6.72 3.15 -3.19
CA LYS A 84 5.74 3.60 -4.18
C LYS A 84 5.21 5.01 -3.90
N GLN A 85 5.72 5.66 -2.86
CA GLN A 85 5.39 7.03 -2.49
C GLN A 85 3.93 7.26 -2.07
N PHE A 86 3.33 6.26 -1.44
CA PHE A 86 2.01 6.41 -0.84
C PHE A 86 2.08 6.92 0.58
N ILE A 87 3.15 6.59 1.30
CA ILE A 87 3.30 6.96 2.71
C ILE A 87 4.75 7.36 3.00
N ALA A 88 4.92 8.11 4.08
CA ALA A 88 6.21 8.33 4.72
C ALA A 88 6.13 7.78 6.15
N PHE A 89 7.28 7.38 6.70
CA PHE A 89 7.36 6.81 8.03
C PHE A 89 8.74 7.15 8.61
N ASP A 90 8.77 7.65 9.85
CA ASP A 90 10.02 8.07 10.49
C ASP A 90 10.47 7.12 11.61
N GLY A 91 9.81 5.98 11.74
CA GLY A 91 10.03 5.03 12.85
C GLY A 91 8.95 5.11 13.93
N SER A 92 8.17 6.18 13.96
CA SER A 92 7.09 6.39 14.92
C SER A 92 5.81 6.86 14.27
N ILE A 93 5.90 7.86 13.39
CA ILE A 93 4.75 8.51 12.79
C ILE A 93 4.64 8.11 11.33
N PHE A 94 3.42 7.74 10.93
CA PHE A 94 3.07 7.53 9.53
C PHE A 94 2.44 8.80 8.97
N GLN A 95 2.72 9.07 7.71
CA GLN A 95 2.04 10.12 6.96
C GLN A 95 1.53 9.54 5.65
N VAL A 96 0.22 9.62 5.44
CA VAL A 96 -0.36 9.31 4.12
C VAL A 96 -0.09 10.52 3.24
N LEU A 97 0.58 10.29 2.13
CA LEU A 97 0.99 11.34 1.21
C LEU A 97 -0.08 11.62 0.18
N ASP A 98 -0.06 12.83 -0.37
CA ASP A 98 -0.84 13.11 -1.56
C ASP A 98 -0.39 12.17 -2.69
N LEU A 99 -1.32 11.74 -3.53
CA LEU A 99 -0.95 10.84 -4.64
C LEU A 99 -0.06 11.59 -5.64
N PRO A 100 1.03 10.97 -6.13
CA PRO A 100 1.82 11.57 -7.18
C PRO A 100 1.00 11.70 -8.46
N ARG A 101 1.54 12.37 -9.47
CA ARG A 101 0.84 12.56 -10.74
C ARG A 101 0.46 11.23 -11.38
N LYS A 102 1.35 10.26 -11.28
CA LYS A 102 1.14 8.92 -11.84
C LYS A 102 1.86 7.91 -10.94
N PRO A 103 1.49 6.63 -11.03
CA PRO A 103 2.13 5.62 -10.21
C PRO A 103 3.65 5.64 -10.33
N VAL A 104 4.32 5.56 -9.17
CA VAL A 104 5.78 5.58 -9.09
C VAL A 104 6.26 4.14 -9.14
N GLN A 105 7.15 3.85 -10.06
CA GLN A 105 7.83 2.56 -10.04
C GLN A 105 8.86 2.60 -8.92
N PRO A 106 8.87 1.60 -8.02
CA PRO A 106 9.92 1.53 -7.01
C PRO A 106 11.28 1.61 -7.68
N ALA A 107 12.23 2.29 -7.02
CA ALA A 107 13.58 2.30 -7.53
C ALA A 107 13.98 0.86 -7.82
N LYS A 108 14.21 0.56 -9.09
CA LYS A 108 14.64 -0.78 -9.47
C LYS A 108 15.91 -1.07 -8.68
N PRO A 109 16.04 -2.27 -8.08
CA PRO A 109 17.34 -2.67 -7.58
C PRO A 109 18.32 -2.36 -8.69
N LYS A 110 19.51 -1.95 -8.33
CA LYS A 110 20.57 -1.59 -9.29
C LYS A 110 20.79 -2.67 -10.34
N GLU A 111 20.09 -3.77 -10.24
CA GLU A 111 20.20 -4.91 -11.14
C GLU A 111 18.81 -5.22 -11.71
N ASP A 112 18.78 -5.35 -13.02
CA ASP A 112 17.66 -5.84 -13.79
C ASP A 112 17.22 -7.20 -13.22
N PRO A 113 15.90 -7.47 -13.05
CA PRO A 113 15.43 -8.79 -12.63
C PRO A 113 16.00 -9.96 -13.44
N ALA A 114 16.18 -9.78 -14.75
CA ALA A 114 16.80 -10.79 -15.59
C ALA A 114 18.25 -11.03 -15.20
N ARG A 115 18.96 -9.96 -14.86
CA ARG A 115 20.36 -10.05 -14.43
C ARG A 115 20.48 -10.74 -13.08
N VAL A 116 19.59 -10.38 -12.14
CA VAL A 116 19.55 -11.04 -10.83
C VAL A 116 19.27 -12.52 -11.00
N ARG A 117 18.33 -12.88 -11.87
CA ARG A 117 18.01 -14.28 -12.17
C ARG A 117 19.21 -15.00 -12.76
N GLN A 118 19.94 -14.38 -13.67
CA GLN A 118 21.16 -14.95 -14.25
C GLN A 118 22.23 -15.17 -13.18
N MET A 119 22.39 -14.23 -12.28
CA MET A 119 23.34 -14.35 -11.16
C MET A 119 22.97 -15.53 -10.25
N ILE A 120 21.70 -15.70 -9.94
CA ILE A 120 21.23 -16.83 -9.12
C ILE A 120 21.49 -18.15 -9.83
N VAL A 121 21.14 -18.24 -11.11
CA VAL A 121 21.36 -19.45 -11.92
C VAL A 121 22.83 -19.77 -11.99
N LYS A 122 23.68 -18.77 -12.20
CA LYS A 122 25.12 -18.93 -12.24
C LYS A 122 25.67 -19.46 -10.91
N SER A 123 25.23 -18.88 -9.79
CA SER A 123 25.64 -19.34 -8.46
C SER A 123 25.24 -20.79 -8.22
N LEU A 124 24.01 -21.16 -8.59
CA LEU A 124 23.53 -22.52 -8.44
C LEU A 124 24.32 -23.50 -9.32
N ARG A 125 24.68 -23.08 -10.54
CA ARG A 125 25.43 -23.88 -11.48
C ARG A 125 26.85 -24.09 -10.97
N GLU A 126 27.49 -23.06 -10.46
CA GLU A 126 28.85 -23.16 -9.86
C GLU A 126 28.83 -24.06 -8.64
N ALA A 127 27.80 -23.97 -7.79
CA ALA A 127 27.66 -24.85 -6.63
C ALA A 127 27.33 -26.29 -7.04
N GLY A 128 26.63 -26.50 -8.13
CA GLY A 128 26.21 -27.80 -8.61
C GLY A 128 27.26 -28.55 -9.42
N ASP A 129 28.27 -27.84 -9.89
CA ASP A 129 29.32 -28.41 -10.71
C ASP A 129 30.45 -29.06 -9.89
N GLU A 130 30.28 -29.17 -8.63
CA GLU A 130 31.25 -29.85 -7.76
C GLU A 130 30.97 -31.36 -7.67
#